data_036b6927a9922a9f1ab612b15b19fff3
#
_entry.id   036b6927a9922a9f1ab612b15b19fff3
#
_cell.length_a   1.000
_cell.length_b   1.000
_cell.length_c   1.000
_cell.angle_alpha   90.00
_cell.angle_beta   90.00
_cell.angle_gamma   90.00
#
_symmetry.space_group_name_H-M   'P 1'
#
loop_
_entity.id
_entity.type
_entity.pdbx_description
1 polymer ?
#
loop_
_entity_poly.entity_id
_entity_poly.type
_entity_poly.pdbx_seq_one_letter_code
_entity_poly.pdbx_strand_id
1 'polypeptide(L)'
;MAGVRYVGASRVYAKGAKPAVDLLDLDIKDGEFMVLVGPSGSGKTTALRMLAGLEPLDGGRIEIGGRDITDVQPKDRDIAMVFQNYALYPSKTVAENMGFALKMQHVPKPERDRRVKEAARILELDDELLARKPKALSGGQRQRVAMGRAIVREPKVFLMDEPLSNLDAKLRVQTRSQIAELQRRLGITTVYVTHDQVEAMTMGHRVAVLSGGKLQQCATPRELYDNPVNQFVAGFIGSPAMNLQTAALTDGGARLAGAVIPLSAAVRSAAARENLTEIVLGIRPEHLHLVTAPAAAPATAAGSGSTGSGSAGSGSAGSGSTGPGSTGPGSTGSGSTGSDRQELSGEVLLVEELGADALMHVRLSDDGGSVVARTEGRKSPDPGQQVLFRVDPETIFAFNPATGARLAG
;
A
#
# COMPACT_ATOMS: atom_id res chain seq x y z
N MET A 1 4.13 -19.09 24.50
CA MET A 1 4.07 -17.91 23.62
C MET A 1 3.54 -16.77 24.43
N ALA A 2 3.62 -15.53 24.00
CA ALA A 2 3.20 -14.42 24.82
C ALA A 2 2.80 -13.23 23.94
N GLY A 3 1.67 -12.58 24.25
CA GLY A 3 1.30 -11.31 23.62
C GLY A 3 2.24 -10.19 24.03
N VAL A 4 2.27 -9.11 23.24
CA VAL A 4 3.09 -7.92 23.48
C VAL A 4 2.19 -6.71 23.59
N ARG A 5 2.47 -5.82 24.53
CA ARG A 5 1.71 -4.60 24.69
C ARG A 5 2.64 -3.39 24.88
N TYR A 6 2.44 -2.37 24.06
CA TYR A 6 2.99 -1.03 24.27
C TYR A 6 1.89 -0.18 24.94
N VAL A 7 2.24 0.54 25.99
CA VAL A 7 1.31 1.40 26.74
C VAL A 7 1.93 2.79 26.84
N GLY A 8 1.48 3.72 26.00
CA GLY A 8 1.99 5.09 25.93
C GLY A 8 3.50 5.16 25.70
N ALA A 9 4.07 4.13 25.01
CA ALA A 9 5.51 4.00 24.86
C ALA A 9 6.10 5.14 24.01
N SER A 10 7.11 5.82 24.52
CA SER A 10 7.69 7.01 23.89
C SER A 10 9.21 6.97 23.87
N ARG A 11 9.82 7.54 22.80
CA ARG A 11 11.27 7.68 22.67
C ARG A 11 11.64 8.99 22.01
N VAL A 12 12.54 9.75 22.66
CA VAL A 12 13.06 11.05 22.23
C VAL A 12 14.58 11.02 22.23
N TYR A 13 15.23 11.11 21.06
CA TYR A 13 16.69 10.99 20.98
C TYR A 13 17.47 12.22 21.50
N ALA A 14 16.86 13.41 21.42
CA ALA A 14 17.48 14.63 21.92
C ALA A 14 16.45 15.53 22.61
N LYS A 15 16.88 16.19 23.68
CA LYS A 15 16.01 17.11 24.43
C LYS A 15 15.43 18.20 23.51
N GLY A 16 14.12 18.31 23.46
CA GLY A 16 13.40 19.25 22.59
C GLY A 16 13.20 18.80 21.13
N ALA A 17 13.70 17.62 20.73
CA ALA A 17 13.43 17.05 19.42
C ALA A 17 12.02 16.43 19.38
N LYS A 18 11.49 16.26 18.16
CA LYS A 18 10.27 15.49 17.98
C LYS A 18 10.51 14.03 18.40
N PRO A 19 9.56 13.40 19.10
CA PRO A 19 9.66 11.99 19.46
C PRO A 19 9.84 11.11 18.21
N ALA A 20 10.75 10.15 18.28
CA ALA A 20 10.89 9.11 17.27
C ALA A 20 9.75 8.08 17.39
N VAL A 21 9.26 7.87 18.62
CA VAL A 21 8.02 7.17 18.94
C VAL A 21 7.28 8.02 19.98
N ASP A 22 6.02 8.33 19.71
CA ASP A 22 5.21 9.26 20.49
C ASP A 22 3.93 8.58 20.98
N LEU A 23 3.87 8.28 22.25
CA LEU A 23 2.72 7.67 22.95
C LEU A 23 2.13 6.45 22.20
N LEU A 24 3.00 5.52 21.82
CA LEU A 24 2.56 4.32 21.11
C LEU A 24 1.75 3.42 22.04
N ASP A 25 0.47 3.25 21.71
CA ASP A 25 -0.42 2.24 22.27
C ASP A 25 -0.68 1.16 21.21
N LEU A 26 -0.19 -0.06 21.46
CA LEU A 26 -0.34 -1.18 20.52
C LEU A 26 -0.43 -2.49 21.30
N ASP A 27 -1.50 -3.24 21.08
CA ASP A 27 -1.71 -4.56 21.63
C ASP A 27 -1.54 -5.63 20.54
N ILE A 28 -0.63 -6.57 20.75
CA ILE A 28 -0.30 -7.69 19.85
C ILE A 28 -0.65 -8.98 20.57
N LYS A 29 -1.58 -9.73 19.99
CA LYS A 29 -2.09 -10.97 20.60
C LYS A 29 -1.04 -12.07 20.58
N ASP A 30 -1.20 -13.04 21.48
CA ASP A 30 -0.36 -14.25 21.45
C ASP A 30 -0.49 -14.99 20.11
N GLY A 31 0.65 -15.38 19.54
CA GLY A 31 0.72 -16.03 18.22
C GLY A 31 0.44 -15.11 17.01
N GLU A 32 0.21 -13.82 17.23
CA GLU A 32 -0.08 -12.87 16.15
C GLU A 32 1.17 -12.53 15.32
N PHE A 33 1.00 -12.39 14.00
CA PHE A 33 1.97 -11.77 13.11
C PHE A 33 1.61 -10.31 12.92
N MET A 34 2.24 -9.43 13.67
CA MET A 34 2.06 -7.97 13.60
C MET A 34 3.12 -7.36 12.69
N VAL A 35 2.69 -6.60 11.68
CA VAL A 35 3.59 -5.84 10.81
C VAL A 35 3.54 -4.36 11.16
N LEU A 36 4.71 -3.76 11.39
CA LEU A 36 4.88 -2.31 11.52
C LEU A 36 5.30 -1.75 10.17
N VAL A 37 4.50 -0.89 9.57
CA VAL A 37 4.77 -0.30 8.25
C VAL A 37 4.67 1.22 8.30
N GLY A 38 5.30 1.90 7.36
CA GLY A 38 5.28 3.37 7.25
C GLY A 38 6.50 3.89 6.51
N PRO A 39 6.56 5.18 6.19
CA PRO A 39 7.69 5.79 5.49
C PRO A 39 8.98 5.73 6.32
N SER A 40 10.11 6.05 5.69
CA SER A 40 11.38 6.17 6.40
C SER A 40 11.28 7.22 7.52
N GLY A 41 11.85 6.92 8.68
CA GLY A 41 11.80 7.83 9.84
C GLY A 41 10.47 7.84 10.60
N SER A 42 9.52 6.95 10.31
CA SER A 42 8.23 6.89 11.03
C SER A 42 8.26 6.25 12.42
N GLY A 43 9.42 5.77 12.89
CA GLY A 43 9.59 5.20 14.23
C GLY A 43 9.52 3.67 14.33
N LYS A 44 9.30 2.92 13.23
CA LYS A 44 9.16 1.46 13.22
C LYS A 44 10.32 0.70 13.87
N THR A 45 11.54 0.93 13.36
CA THR A 45 12.76 0.31 13.89
C THR A 45 13.03 0.73 15.34
N THR A 46 12.71 1.98 15.70
CA THR A 46 12.81 2.45 17.09
C THR A 46 11.83 1.67 17.98
N ALA A 47 10.56 1.54 17.60
CA ALA A 47 9.57 0.77 18.34
C ALA A 47 10.01 -0.71 18.50
N LEU A 48 10.53 -1.32 17.42
CA LEU A 48 11.06 -2.69 17.49
C LEU A 48 12.25 -2.80 18.46
N ARG A 49 13.19 -1.84 18.42
CA ARG A 49 14.37 -1.82 19.29
C ARG A 49 14.02 -1.55 20.75
N MET A 50 13.00 -0.72 21.01
CA MET A 50 12.45 -0.54 22.35
C MET A 50 11.93 -1.87 22.92
N LEU A 51 11.18 -2.64 22.15
CA LEU A 51 10.74 -3.99 22.54
C LEU A 51 11.92 -4.94 22.76
N ALA A 52 12.94 -4.85 21.92
CA ALA A 52 14.17 -5.64 22.06
C ALA A 52 15.02 -5.23 23.28
N GLY A 53 14.77 -4.07 23.89
CA GLY A 53 15.60 -3.49 24.95
C GLY A 53 16.93 -2.92 24.46
N LEU A 54 17.02 -2.67 23.16
CA LEU A 54 18.18 -2.06 22.50
C LEU A 54 18.10 -0.53 22.48
N GLU A 55 16.89 0.01 22.70
CA GLU A 55 16.62 1.44 22.91
C GLU A 55 15.84 1.60 24.21
N PRO A 56 16.20 2.55 25.08
CA PRO A 56 15.43 2.82 26.30
C PRO A 56 14.10 3.50 25.95
N LEU A 57 13.13 3.42 26.85
CA LEU A 57 11.92 4.23 26.84
C LEU A 57 12.16 5.54 27.60
N ASP A 58 11.60 6.64 27.10
CA ASP A 58 11.54 7.92 27.83
C ASP A 58 10.17 8.12 28.50
N GLY A 59 9.16 7.31 28.15
CA GLY A 59 7.85 7.32 28.77
C GLY A 59 7.05 6.07 28.43
N GLY A 60 6.02 5.78 29.22
CA GLY A 60 5.20 4.60 29.07
C GLY A 60 5.88 3.31 29.53
N ARG A 61 5.35 2.16 29.06
CA ARG A 61 5.93 0.84 29.34
C ARG A 61 5.67 -0.15 28.22
N ILE A 62 6.41 -1.27 28.25
CA ILE A 62 6.24 -2.41 27.34
C ILE A 62 6.07 -3.69 28.17
N GLU A 63 5.10 -4.51 27.79
CA GLU A 63 4.81 -5.77 28.45
C GLU A 63 4.93 -6.96 27.48
N ILE A 64 5.45 -8.09 27.96
CA ILE A 64 5.42 -9.39 27.26
C ILE A 64 4.73 -10.41 28.16
N GLY A 65 3.60 -11.00 27.70
CA GLY A 65 2.84 -11.96 28.48
C GLY A 65 2.34 -11.39 29.82
N GLY A 66 1.98 -10.10 29.86
CA GLY A 66 1.55 -9.38 31.07
C GLY A 66 2.66 -8.99 32.02
N ARG A 67 3.93 -9.35 31.74
CA ARG A 67 5.08 -8.91 32.54
C ARG A 67 5.64 -7.61 31.95
N ASP A 68 5.82 -6.59 32.79
CA ASP A 68 6.53 -5.37 32.43
C ASP A 68 8.02 -5.69 32.17
N ILE A 69 8.51 -5.32 30.99
CA ILE A 69 9.89 -5.54 30.54
C ILE A 69 10.64 -4.24 30.29
N THR A 70 10.10 -3.10 30.68
CA THR A 70 10.62 -1.76 30.36
C THR A 70 12.12 -1.64 30.71
N ASP A 71 12.48 -2.02 31.95
CA ASP A 71 13.86 -1.96 32.45
C ASP A 71 14.61 -3.29 32.38
N VAL A 72 13.99 -4.33 31.77
CA VAL A 72 14.62 -5.65 31.65
C VAL A 72 15.69 -5.61 30.55
N GLN A 73 16.87 -6.17 30.83
CA GLN A 73 17.96 -6.24 29.85
C GLN A 73 17.59 -7.12 28.65
N PRO A 74 18.09 -6.84 27.44
CA PRO A 74 17.75 -7.60 26.21
C PRO A 74 17.90 -9.12 26.33
N LYS A 75 18.94 -9.59 27.04
CA LYS A 75 19.21 -11.02 27.24
C LYS A 75 18.12 -11.76 28.05
N ASP A 76 17.39 -11.03 28.89
CA ASP A 76 16.41 -11.55 29.85
C ASP A 76 14.94 -11.32 29.41
N ARG A 77 14.72 -10.78 28.20
CA ARG A 77 13.38 -10.51 27.61
C ARG A 77 12.71 -11.70 26.95
N ASP A 78 13.42 -12.82 26.81
CA ASP A 78 12.93 -14.03 26.15
C ASP A 78 12.46 -13.79 24.68
N ILE A 79 13.22 -12.99 23.98
CA ILE A 79 13.01 -12.61 22.58
C ILE A 79 14.17 -13.07 21.70
N ALA A 80 13.90 -13.21 20.39
CA ALA A 80 14.94 -13.34 19.37
C ALA A 80 14.74 -12.29 18.28
N MET A 81 15.82 -11.75 17.76
CA MET A 81 15.79 -10.71 16.73
C MET A 81 16.63 -11.09 15.51
N VAL A 82 16.04 -10.89 14.32
CA VAL A 82 16.72 -10.92 13.03
C VAL A 82 16.93 -9.50 12.57
N PHE A 83 18.19 -9.11 12.39
CA PHE A 83 18.59 -7.79 11.93
C PHE A 83 18.60 -7.70 10.40
N GLN A 84 18.45 -6.51 9.86
CA GLN A 84 18.47 -6.20 8.43
C GLN A 84 19.72 -6.74 7.71
N ASN A 85 20.90 -6.68 8.36
CA ASN A 85 22.17 -7.19 7.83
C ASN A 85 22.47 -8.64 8.24
N TYR A 86 21.46 -9.36 8.78
CA TYR A 86 21.55 -10.72 9.29
C TYR A 86 22.50 -10.92 10.48
N ALA A 87 23.49 -10.06 10.67
CA ALA A 87 24.49 -10.06 11.77
C ALA A 87 25.12 -11.44 12.04
N LEU A 88 25.44 -12.21 10.98
CA LEU A 88 26.10 -13.52 11.11
C LEU A 88 27.57 -13.35 11.46
N TYR A 89 28.11 -14.24 12.31
CA TYR A 89 29.53 -14.29 12.66
C TYR A 89 30.34 -14.83 11.48
N PRO A 90 31.20 -14.01 10.81
CA PRO A 90 31.84 -14.42 9.55
C PRO A 90 32.82 -15.57 9.69
N SER A 91 33.43 -15.70 10.88
CA SER A 91 34.45 -16.74 11.19
C SER A 91 33.84 -18.11 11.52
N LYS A 92 32.54 -18.14 11.86
CA LYS A 92 31.83 -19.36 12.28
C LYS A 92 31.11 -20.03 11.14
N THR A 93 30.96 -21.35 11.20
CA THR A 93 30.09 -22.09 10.27
C THR A 93 28.62 -21.77 10.52
N VAL A 94 27.72 -22.23 9.62
CA VAL A 94 26.28 -22.12 9.79
C VAL A 94 25.83 -22.77 11.09
N ALA A 95 26.23 -24.01 11.34
CA ALA A 95 25.89 -24.74 12.57
C ALA A 95 26.38 -23.99 13.82
N GLU A 96 27.59 -23.43 13.79
CA GLU A 96 28.14 -22.65 14.89
C GLU A 96 27.42 -21.31 15.07
N ASN A 97 26.99 -20.65 13.99
CA ASN A 97 26.17 -19.44 14.06
C ASN A 97 24.84 -19.73 14.75
N MET A 98 24.14 -20.78 14.32
CA MET A 98 22.85 -21.17 14.91
C MET A 98 23.01 -21.58 16.38
N GLY A 99 24.01 -22.40 16.71
CA GLY A 99 24.21 -22.90 18.06
C GLY A 99 24.90 -21.93 19.04
N PHE A 100 25.32 -20.74 18.57
CA PHE A 100 26.13 -19.83 19.38
C PHE A 100 25.42 -19.36 20.65
N ALA A 101 24.17 -18.95 20.57
CA ALA A 101 23.41 -18.50 21.72
C ALA A 101 23.23 -19.60 22.78
N LEU A 102 22.96 -20.83 22.35
CA LEU A 102 22.86 -21.99 23.24
C LEU A 102 24.19 -22.32 23.92
N LYS A 103 25.32 -22.10 23.19
CA LYS A 103 26.65 -22.25 23.77
C LYS A 103 26.90 -21.24 24.89
N MET A 104 26.47 -19.99 24.71
CA MET A 104 26.59 -18.94 25.75
C MET A 104 25.70 -19.20 26.96
N GLN A 105 24.58 -19.91 26.77
CA GLN A 105 23.68 -20.38 27.83
C GLN A 105 24.16 -21.67 28.50
N HIS A 106 25.37 -22.15 28.16
CA HIS A 106 25.95 -23.39 28.68
C HIS A 106 25.14 -24.68 28.38
N VAL A 107 24.28 -24.66 27.34
CA VAL A 107 23.56 -25.85 26.91
C VAL A 107 24.54 -26.95 26.49
N PRO A 108 24.38 -28.19 26.96
CA PRO A 108 25.27 -29.30 26.60
C PRO A 108 25.35 -29.52 25.09
N LYS A 109 26.55 -29.90 24.60
CA LYS A 109 26.81 -30.08 23.15
C LYS A 109 25.81 -31.00 22.44
N PRO A 110 25.43 -32.19 22.99
CA PRO A 110 24.48 -33.07 22.31
C PRO A 110 23.10 -32.42 22.09
N GLU A 111 22.60 -31.71 23.12
CA GLU A 111 21.31 -31.02 23.04
C GLU A 111 21.39 -29.83 22.07
N ARG A 112 22.48 -29.07 22.10
CA ARG A 112 22.70 -27.97 21.14
C ARG A 112 22.70 -28.47 19.69
N ASP A 113 23.44 -29.57 19.44
CA ASP A 113 23.53 -30.17 18.10
C ASP A 113 22.16 -30.71 17.64
N ARG A 114 21.37 -31.27 18.55
CA ARG A 114 19.97 -31.67 18.30
C ARG A 114 19.09 -30.50 17.87
N ARG A 115 19.06 -29.41 18.66
CA ARG A 115 18.26 -28.22 18.35
C ARG A 115 18.68 -27.54 17.06
N VAL A 116 19.99 -27.46 16.79
CA VAL A 116 20.52 -26.91 15.52
C VAL A 116 20.04 -27.74 14.34
N LYS A 117 20.11 -29.09 14.40
CA LYS A 117 19.60 -29.95 13.33
C LYS A 117 18.11 -29.84 13.13
N GLU A 118 17.34 -29.72 14.19
CA GLU A 118 15.89 -29.54 14.11
C GLU A 118 15.53 -28.21 13.45
N ALA A 119 16.16 -27.10 13.86
CA ALA A 119 15.97 -25.80 13.24
C ALA A 119 16.44 -25.79 11.77
N ALA A 120 17.55 -26.48 11.45
CA ALA A 120 18.03 -26.62 10.09
C ALA A 120 17.02 -27.36 9.19
N ARG A 121 16.40 -28.44 9.70
CA ARG A 121 15.35 -29.18 9.00
C ARG A 121 14.11 -28.31 8.74
N ILE A 122 13.71 -27.49 9.71
CA ILE A 122 12.58 -26.57 9.57
C ILE A 122 12.83 -25.55 8.45
N LEU A 123 14.10 -25.13 8.30
CA LEU A 123 14.54 -24.08 7.38
C LEU A 123 15.13 -24.62 6.07
N GLU A 124 15.01 -25.92 5.84
CA GLU A 124 15.55 -26.59 4.62
C GLU A 124 17.05 -26.29 4.40
N LEU A 125 17.83 -26.34 5.48
CA LEU A 125 19.29 -26.24 5.46
C LEU A 125 19.86 -27.64 5.57
N ASP A 126 20.52 -28.12 4.52
CA ASP A 126 21.15 -29.43 4.48
C ASP A 126 22.46 -29.48 5.29
N ASP A 127 23.00 -30.68 5.50
CA ASP A 127 24.21 -30.87 6.28
C ASP A 127 25.45 -30.25 5.61
N GLU A 128 25.47 -30.15 4.28
CA GLU A 128 26.54 -29.47 3.55
C GLU A 128 26.56 -27.98 3.84
N LEU A 129 25.38 -27.34 3.84
CA LEU A 129 25.23 -25.93 4.20
C LEU A 129 25.62 -25.67 5.66
N LEU A 130 25.31 -26.60 6.58
CA LEU A 130 25.67 -26.47 8.00
C LEU A 130 27.18 -26.33 8.23
N ALA A 131 28.00 -26.94 7.37
CA ALA A 131 29.45 -26.85 7.44
C ALA A 131 30.05 -25.60 6.81
N ARG A 132 29.29 -24.87 5.97
CA ARG A 132 29.77 -23.67 5.26
C ARG A 132 29.86 -22.46 6.18
N LYS A 133 30.65 -21.46 5.75
CA LYS A 133 30.71 -20.12 6.39
C LYS A 133 29.84 -19.13 5.65
N PRO A 134 29.40 -18.00 6.29
CA PRO A 134 28.50 -17.01 5.70
C PRO A 134 28.94 -16.45 4.35
N LYS A 135 30.25 -16.35 4.10
CA LYS A 135 30.83 -15.88 2.82
C LYS A 135 30.42 -16.76 1.64
N ALA A 136 30.21 -18.06 1.87
CA ALA A 136 29.89 -19.06 0.84
C ALA A 136 28.36 -19.25 0.67
N LEU A 137 27.52 -18.38 1.23
CA LEU A 137 26.07 -18.48 1.20
C LEU A 137 25.45 -17.43 0.28
N SER A 138 24.34 -17.77 -0.38
CA SER A 138 23.48 -16.81 -1.05
C SER A 138 22.75 -15.87 -0.04
N GLY A 139 22.12 -14.80 -0.52
CA GLY A 139 21.32 -13.88 0.33
C GLY A 139 20.25 -14.61 1.12
N GLY A 140 19.43 -15.43 0.45
CA GLY A 140 18.36 -16.19 1.10
C GLY A 140 18.88 -17.27 2.04
N GLN A 141 20.02 -17.89 1.74
CA GLN A 141 20.65 -18.83 2.67
C GLN A 141 21.14 -18.12 3.94
N ARG A 142 21.79 -16.95 3.82
CA ARG A 142 22.17 -16.12 4.99
C ARG A 142 20.98 -15.76 5.85
N GLN A 143 19.88 -15.38 5.23
CA GLN A 143 18.64 -15.05 5.94
C GLN A 143 18.09 -16.28 6.69
N ARG A 144 17.97 -17.44 6.03
CA ARG A 144 17.52 -18.68 6.70
C ARG A 144 18.42 -19.04 7.89
N VAL A 145 19.73 -18.86 7.77
CA VAL A 145 20.67 -19.07 8.89
C VAL A 145 20.41 -18.09 10.03
N ALA A 146 20.13 -16.81 9.74
CA ALA A 146 19.80 -15.82 10.75
C ALA A 146 18.46 -16.15 11.48
N MET A 147 17.48 -16.65 10.73
CA MET A 147 16.23 -17.18 11.31
C MET A 147 16.50 -18.41 12.18
N GLY A 148 17.34 -19.34 11.71
CA GLY A 148 17.73 -20.53 12.47
C GLY A 148 18.40 -20.17 13.80
N ARG A 149 19.29 -19.17 13.80
CA ARG A 149 19.91 -18.65 15.03
C ARG A 149 18.89 -18.12 16.03
N ALA A 150 17.78 -17.56 15.53
CA ALA A 150 16.69 -17.06 16.36
C ALA A 150 15.81 -18.21 16.90
N ILE A 151 15.43 -19.15 16.03
CA ILE A 151 14.50 -20.25 16.34
C ILE A 151 15.07 -21.24 17.36
N VAL A 152 16.36 -21.55 17.29
CA VAL A 152 17.01 -22.51 18.22
C VAL A 152 16.88 -22.12 19.70
N ARG A 153 16.55 -20.84 19.98
CA ARG A 153 16.34 -20.32 21.33
C ARG A 153 14.94 -20.55 21.86
N GLU A 154 13.99 -20.94 20.98
CA GLU A 154 12.57 -21.10 21.30
C GLU A 154 12.01 -19.85 22.00
N PRO A 155 12.14 -18.65 21.37
CA PRO A 155 11.77 -17.40 22.01
C PRO A 155 10.25 -17.28 22.15
N LYS A 156 9.77 -16.48 23.13
CA LYS A 156 8.35 -16.13 23.24
C LYS A 156 7.90 -15.15 22.18
N VAL A 157 8.77 -14.25 21.75
CA VAL A 157 8.50 -13.23 20.72
C VAL A 157 9.62 -13.19 19.70
N PHE A 158 9.27 -13.14 18.43
CA PHE A 158 10.20 -13.07 17.31
C PHE A 158 10.16 -11.68 16.67
N LEU A 159 11.29 -11.01 16.60
CA LEU A 159 11.45 -9.66 16.06
C LEU A 159 12.20 -9.70 14.75
N MET A 160 11.72 -8.99 13.74
CA MET A 160 12.35 -8.93 12.42
C MET A 160 12.46 -7.47 11.94
N ASP A 161 13.68 -6.96 11.80
CA ASP A 161 13.98 -5.61 11.32
C ASP A 161 14.34 -5.64 9.84
N GLU A 162 13.40 -5.36 8.96
CA GLU A 162 13.53 -5.34 7.50
C GLU A 162 14.31 -6.53 6.89
N PRO A 163 13.97 -7.79 7.21
CA PRO A 163 14.80 -8.94 6.88
C PRO A 163 14.90 -9.24 5.37
N LEU A 164 14.01 -8.68 4.53
CA LEU A 164 13.97 -8.91 3.08
C LEU A 164 14.58 -7.77 2.24
N SER A 165 14.98 -6.66 2.86
CA SER A 165 15.44 -5.46 2.16
C SER A 165 16.68 -5.69 1.27
N ASN A 166 17.56 -6.64 1.63
CA ASN A 166 18.79 -6.94 0.93
C ASN A 166 18.66 -8.09 -0.10
N LEU A 167 17.44 -8.51 -0.45
CA LEU A 167 17.19 -9.57 -1.41
C LEU A 167 16.70 -9.00 -2.74
N ASP A 168 17.05 -9.70 -3.83
CA ASP A 168 16.47 -9.43 -5.15
C ASP A 168 14.95 -9.73 -5.18
N ALA A 169 14.23 -9.19 -6.16
CA ALA A 169 12.77 -9.26 -6.22
C ALA A 169 12.23 -10.70 -6.23
N LYS A 170 12.86 -11.62 -6.98
CA LYS A 170 12.41 -13.01 -7.08
C LYS A 170 12.59 -13.75 -5.75
N LEU A 171 13.75 -13.59 -5.14
CA LEU A 171 14.07 -14.22 -3.86
C LEU A 171 13.23 -13.63 -2.73
N ARG A 172 12.91 -12.32 -2.79
CA ARG A 172 12.04 -11.65 -1.82
C ARG A 172 10.64 -12.28 -1.80
N VAL A 173 10.03 -12.53 -2.97
CA VAL A 173 8.72 -13.18 -3.07
C VAL A 173 8.73 -14.58 -2.44
N GLN A 174 9.73 -15.40 -2.77
CA GLN A 174 9.86 -16.75 -2.21
C GLN A 174 10.05 -16.73 -0.69
N THR A 175 10.97 -15.88 -0.22
CA THR A 175 11.31 -15.82 1.21
C THR A 175 10.17 -15.26 2.05
N ARG A 176 9.39 -14.32 1.51
CA ARG A 176 8.17 -13.81 2.15
C ARG A 176 7.18 -14.94 2.47
N SER A 177 6.90 -15.80 1.49
CA SER A 177 6.02 -16.96 1.68
C SER A 177 6.59 -17.92 2.72
N GLN A 178 7.90 -18.18 2.69
CA GLN A 178 8.57 -19.06 3.67
C GLN A 178 8.49 -18.49 5.11
N ILE A 179 8.64 -17.17 5.30
CA ILE A 179 8.52 -16.53 6.62
C ILE A 179 7.09 -16.67 7.15
N ALA A 180 6.09 -16.38 6.32
CA ALA A 180 4.70 -16.49 6.71
C ALA A 180 4.31 -17.94 7.07
N GLU A 181 4.78 -18.92 6.31
CA GLU A 181 4.57 -20.34 6.59
C GLU A 181 5.27 -20.79 7.87
N LEU A 182 6.53 -20.36 8.05
CA LEU A 182 7.31 -20.66 9.25
C LEU A 182 6.61 -20.13 10.50
N GLN A 183 6.14 -18.89 10.48
CA GLN A 183 5.43 -18.30 11.62
C GLN A 183 4.15 -19.08 11.94
N ARG A 184 3.33 -19.42 10.93
CA ARG A 184 2.13 -20.24 11.11
C ARG A 184 2.43 -21.60 11.73
N ARG A 185 3.51 -22.23 11.30
CA ARG A 185 3.96 -23.54 11.82
C ARG A 185 4.45 -23.47 13.26
N LEU A 186 5.18 -22.40 13.60
CA LEU A 186 5.73 -22.22 14.94
C LEU A 186 4.73 -21.59 15.91
N GLY A 187 3.76 -20.83 15.41
CA GLY A 187 2.77 -20.09 16.21
C GLY A 187 3.34 -18.98 17.08
N ILE A 188 4.62 -18.61 16.94
CA ILE A 188 5.31 -17.60 17.77
C ILE A 188 4.79 -16.21 17.44
N THR A 189 4.51 -15.41 18.46
CA THR A 189 4.20 -13.98 18.33
C THR A 189 5.34 -13.28 17.59
N THR A 190 5.03 -12.63 16.48
CA THR A 190 6.04 -12.03 15.60
C THR A 190 5.77 -10.55 15.38
N VAL A 191 6.79 -9.71 15.56
CA VAL A 191 6.76 -8.30 15.19
C VAL A 191 7.75 -8.08 14.03
N TYR A 192 7.20 -7.69 12.90
CA TYR A 192 7.92 -7.54 11.64
C TYR A 192 7.93 -6.08 11.20
N VAL A 193 9.08 -5.53 10.92
CA VAL A 193 9.23 -4.16 10.39
C VAL A 193 9.54 -4.22 8.91
N THR A 194 8.82 -3.44 8.13
CA THR A 194 9.09 -3.25 6.70
C THR A 194 8.71 -1.84 6.23
N HIS A 195 9.26 -1.41 5.12
CA HIS A 195 8.77 -0.27 4.34
C HIS A 195 8.01 -0.71 3.09
N ASP A 196 7.97 -2.02 2.80
CA ASP A 196 7.26 -2.61 1.65
C ASP A 196 5.81 -2.92 2.04
N GLN A 197 4.87 -2.24 1.35
CA GLN A 197 3.45 -2.43 1.58
C GLN A 197 2.98 -3.84 1.18
N VAL A 198 3.57 -4.43 0.13
CA VAL A 198 3.19 -5.77 -0.34
C VAL A 198 3.54 -6.81 0.71
N GLU A 199 4.69 -6.66 1.40
CA GLU A 199 5.04 -7.49 2.54
C GLU A 199 4.01 -7.37 3.66
N ALA A 200 3.66 -6.13 4.04
CA ALA A 200 2.71 -5.86 5.11
C ALA A 200 1.32 -6.47 4.80
N MET A 201 0.83 -6.24 3.59
CA MET A 201 -0.51 -6.67 3.18
C MET A 201 -0.63 -8.19 2.98
N THR A 202 0.49 -8.90 2.75
CA THR A 202 0.47 -10.34 2.43
C THR A 202 0.84 -11.24 3.60
N MET A 203 1.60 -10.75 4.59
CA MET A 203 2.09 -11.58 5.71
C MET A 203 1.39 -11.28 7.04
N GLY A 204 0.99 -10.02 7.27
CA GLY A 204 0.45 -9.59 8.54
C GLY A 204 -0.95 -10.15 8.83
N HIS A 205 -1.17 -10.66 10.04
CA HIS A 205 -2.53 -10.82 10.56
C HIS A 205 -3.16 -9.45 10.80
N ARG A 206 -2.40 -8.54 11.38
CA ARG A 206 -2.69 -7.11 11.47
C ARG A 206 -1.46 -6.29 11.08
N VAL A 207 -1.72 -5.09 10.61
CA VAL A 207 -0.71 -4.12 10.19
C VAL A 207 -0.90 -2.83 10.97
N ALA A 208 0.14 -2.37 11.62
CA ALA A 208 0.21 -1.08 12.30
C ALA A 208 0.92 -0.07 11.40
N VAL A 209 0.18 0.92 10.93
CA VAL A 209 0.69 1.99 10.06
C VAL A 209 1.19 3.13 10.93
N LEU A 210 2.49 3.44 10.84
CA LEU A 210 3.14 4.50 11.61
C LEU A 210 3.53 5.68 10.73
N SER A 211 3.36 6.90 11.25
CA SER A 211 3.83 8.13 10.62
C SER A 211 4.21 9.16 11.67
N GLY A 212 5.39 9.80 11.50
CA GLY A 212 5.86 10.83 12.42
C GLY A 212 5.95 10.39 13.89
N GLY A 213 6.29 9.13 14.14
CA GLY A 213 6.39 8.54 15.48
C GLY A 213 5.06 8.06 16.06
N LYS A 214 3.92 8.29 15.39
CA LYS A 214 2.57 7.98 15.89
C LYS A 214 1.95 6.82 15.13
N LEU A 215 1.16 6.00 15.84
CA LEU A 215 0.29 5.02 15.24
C LEU A 215 -0.88 5.74 14.55
N GLN A 216 -1.04 5.53 13.25
CA GLN A 216 -2.14 6.09 12.47
C GLN A 216 -3.36 5.19 12.47
N GLN A 217 -3.13 3.89 12.23
CA GLN A 217 -4.18 2.86 12.24
C GLN A 217 -3.54 1.49 12.45
N CYS A 218 -4.23 0.59 13.15
CA CYS A 218 -3.85 -0.81 13.27
C CYS A 218 -5.07 -1.69 13.02
N ALA A 219 -5.06 -2.44 11.92
CA ALA A 219 -6.18 -3.28 11.50
C ALA A 219 -5.69 -4.44 10.61
N THR A 220 -6.61 -5.30 10.16
CA THR A 220 -6.29 -6.31 9.13
C THR A 220 -5.90 -5.63 7.82
N PRO A 221 -5.11 -6.27 6.95
CA PRO A 221 -4.76 -5.74 5.63
C PRO A 221 -5.99 -5.25 4.84
N ARG A 222 -7.04 -6.06 4.79
CA ARG A 222 -8.27 -5.72 4.09
C ARG A 222 -8.95 -4.47 4.66
N GLU A 223 -9.06 -4.39 5.98
CA GLU A 223 -9.69 -3.25 6.65
C GLU A 223 -8.91 -1.94 6.45
N LEU A 224 -7.56 -1.99 6.44
CA LEU A 224 -6.73 -0.82 6.11
C LEU A 224 -6.98 -0.32 4.69
N TYR A 225 -7.21 -1.23 3.75
CA TYR A 225 -7.50 -0.90 2.36
C TYR A 225 -8.93 -0.37 2.18
N ASP A 226 -9.92 -1.08 2.74
CA ASP A 226 -11.34 -0.77 2.56
C ASP A 226 -11.80 0.40 3.47
N ASN A 227 -11.18 0.58 4.64
CA ASN A 227 -11.59 1.56 5.66
C ASN A 227 -10.43 2.37 6.24
N PRO A 228 -9.68 3.13 5.42
CA PRO A 228 -8.65 4.02 5.94
C PRO A 228 -9.27 5.12 6.81
N VAL A 229 -8.68 5.35 8.00
CA VAL A 229 -9.22 6.33 8.98
C VAL A 229 -8.83 7.77 8.64
N ASN A 230 -7.82 7.97 7.82
CA ASN A 230 -7.35 9.30 7.42
C ASN A 230 -6.68 9.29 6.03
N GLN A 231 -6.41 10.49 5.50
CA GLN A 231 -5.74 10.70 4.21
C GLN A 231 -4.38 10.01 4.13
N PHE A 232 -3.63 10.02 5.23
CA PHE A 232 -2.30 9.41 5.25
C PHE A 232 -2.39 7.89 4.99
N VAL A 233 -3.25 7.19 5.73
CA VAL A 233 -3.44 5.74 5.54
C VAL A 233 -3.99 5.44 4.15
N ALA A 234 -4.95 6.24 3.67
CA ALA A 234 -5.54 6.10 2.34
C ALA A 234 -4.50 6.23 1.21
N GLY A 235 -3.65 7.25 1.28
CA GLY A 235 -2.59 7.49 0.31
C GLY A 235 -1.35 6.62 0.50
N PHE A 236 -1.17 6.02 1.69
CA PHE A 236 -0.04 5.15 1.95
C PHE A 236 -0.36 3.68 1.62
N ILE A 237 -1.58 3.20 1.87
CA ILE A 237 -1.98 1.80 1.66
C ILE A 237 -2.58 1.61 0.25
N GLY A 238 -1.89 0.80 -0.55
CA GLY A 238 -2.25 0.46 -1.94
C GLY A 238 -1.12 0.73 -2.92
N SER A 239 -1.06 -0.06 -3.99
CA SER A 239 -0.10 0.13 -5.09
C SER A 239 -0.83 -0.09 -6.42
N PRO A 240 -1.11 1.01 -7.14
CA PRO A 240 -0.85 2.41 -6.83
C PRO A 240 -1.62 2.94 -5.59
N ALA A 241 -1.16 4.07 -5.08
CA ALA A 241 -1.83 4.77 -3.98
C ALA A 241 -3.22 5.29 -4.37
N MET A 242 -4.07 5.58 -3.38
CA MET A 242 -5.34 6.26 -3.61
C MET A 242 -5.10 7.66 -4.19
N ASN A 243 -5.86 8.03 -5.23
CA ASN A 243 -5.88 9.40 -5.72
C ASN A 243 -6.56 10.29 -4.68
N LEU A 244 -5.88 11.32 -4.20
CA LEU A 244 -6.39 12.29 -3.23
C LEU A 244 -6.46 13.67 -3.91
N GLN A 245 -7.67 14.19 -4.09
CA GLN A 245 -7.90 15.45 -4.81
C GLN A 245 -8.80 16.38 -4.00
N THR A 246 -8.40 17.65 -3.86
CA THR A 246 -9.25 18.66 -3.22
C THR A 246 -10.42 19.02 -4.14
N ALA A 247 -11.63 19.03 -3.60
CA ALA A 247 -12.85 19.31 -4.33
C ALA A 247 -13.75 20.28 -3.54
N ALA A 248 -14.27 21.28 -4.22
CA ALA A 248 -15.20 22.23 -3.62
C ALA A 248 -16.58 21.59 -3.40
N LEU A 249 -17.17 21.80 -2.21
CA LEU A 249 -18.51 21.33 -1.92
C LEU A 249 -19.57 22.19 -2.66
N THR A 250 -20.60 21.52 -3.19
CA THR A 250 -21.76 22.10 -3.85
C THR A 250 -23.04 21.43 -3.35
N ASP A 251 -24.20 21.97 -3.66
CA ASP A 251 -25.48 21.36 -3.27
C ASP A 251 -25.67 19.95 -3.84
N GLY A 252 -25.09 19.67 -5.02
CA GLY A 252 -25.16 18.36 -5.70
C GLY A 252 -24.11 17.35 -5.26
N GLY A 253 -23.03 17.78 -4.58
CA GLY A 253 -21.90 16.91 -4.25
C GLY A 253 -20.57 17.64 -4.13
N ALA A 254 -19.49 17.09 -4.64
CA ALA A 254 -18.16 17.70 -4.70
C ALA A 254 -17.75 18.02 -6.14
N ARG A 255 -17.30 19.22 -6.42
CA ARG A 255 -16.83 19.63 -7.75
C ARG A 255 -15.34 19.36 -7.91
N LEU A 256 -15.01 18.53 -8.88
CA LEU A 256 -13.63 18.19 -9.27
C LEU A 256 -13.51 18.18 -10.79
N ALA A 257 -12.54 18.89 -11.36
CA ALA A 257 -12.26 18.90 -12.81
C ALA A 257 -13.52 19.20 -13.67
N GLY A 258 -14.34 20.16 -13.25
CA GLY A 258 -15.58 20.54 -13.94
C GLY A 258 -16.74 19.55 -13.78
N ALA A 259 -16.52 18.40 -13.16
CA ALA A 259 -17.57 17.43 -12.84
C ALA A 259 -18.11 17.63 -11.42
N VAL A 260 -19.38 17.31 -11.20
CA VAL A 260 -19.97 17.21 -9.85
C VAL A 260 -20.14 15.74 -9.50
N ILE A 261 -19.37 15.31 -8.51
CA ILE A 261 -19.36 13.94 -8.01
C ILE A 261 -20.35 13.85 -6.85
N PRO A 262 -21.41 13.03 -6.96
CA PRO A 262 -22.39 12.87 -5.89
C PRO A 262 -21.74 12.32 -4.61
N LEU A 263 -22.13 12.87 -3.46
CA LEU A 263 -21.67 12.40 -2.15
C LEU A 263 -22.83 11.76 -1.38
N SER A 264 -22.53 10.77 -0.54
CA SER A 264 -23.52 10.18 0.36
C SER A 264 -24.09 11.23 1.31
N ALA A 265 -25.33 11.03 1.75
CA ALA A 265 -25.98 11.92 2.72
C ALA A 265 -25.17 12.05 4.01
N ALA A 266 -24.51 10.97 4.41
CA ALA A 266 -23.71 10.93 5.60
C ALA A 266 -22.44 11.79 5.49
N VAL A 267 -21.72 11.74 4.36
CA VAL A 267 -20.55 12.59 4.08
C VAL A 267 -20.97 14.06 4.05
N ARG A 268 -22.08 14.38 3.36
CA ARG A 268 -22.60 15.77 3.32
C ARG A 268 -22.95 16.30 4.71
N SER A 269 -23.62 15.49 5.52
CA SER A 269 -23.95 15.85 6.90
C SER A 269 -22.71 16.03 7.78
N ALA A 270 -21.68 15.20 7.60
CA ALA A 270 -20.40 15.33 8.32
C ALA A 270 -19.68 16.62 7.91
N ALA A 271 -19.59 16.90 6.62
CA ALA A 271 -18.98 18.12 6.11
C ALA A 271 -19.72 19.40 6.60
N ALA A 272 -21.05 19.36 6.62
CA ALA A 272 -21.86 20.48 7.13
C ALA A 272 -21.65 20.71 8.63
N ARG A 273 -21.56 19.67 9.44
CA ARG A 273 -21.26 19.79 10.90
C ARG A 273 -19.91 20.45 11.16
N GLU A 274 -18.93 20.23 10.29
CA GLU A 274 -17.60 20.81 10.38
C GLU A 274 -17.46 22.14 9.62
N ASN A 275 -18.54 22.66 9.03
CA ASN A 275 -18.61 23.92 8.22
C ASN A 275 -17.56 23.89 7.08
N LEU A 276 -17.37 22.77 6.42
CA LEU A 276 -16.41 22.65 5.33
C LEU A 276 -16.99 23.23 4.04
N THR A 277 -16.17 23.98 3.31
CA THR A 277 -16.44 24.47 1.94
C THR A 277 -15.76 23.61 0.88
N GLU A 278 -14.79 22.82 1.28
CA GLU A 278 -14.04 21.88 0.45
C GLU A 278 -13.74 20.61 1.23
N ILE A 279 -13.49 19.53 0.51
CA ILE A 279 -13.08 18.23 1.07
C ILE A 279 -11.97 17.63 0.21
N VAL A 280 -11.25 16.65 0.74
CA VAL A 280 -10.37 15.83 -0.07
C VAL A 280 -11.10 14.55 -0.46
N LEU A 281 -11.31 14.38 -1.77
CA LEU A 281 -11.86 13.16 -2.36
C LEU A 281 -10.75 12.11 -2.50
N GLY A 282 -11.02 10.91 -2.05
CA GLY A 282 -10.17 9.73 -2.25
C GLY A 282 -10.82 8.78 -3.26
N ILE A 283 -10.12 8.47 -4.34
CA ILE A 283 -10.58 7.56 -5.38
C ILE A 283 -9.49 6.53 -5.64
N ARG A 284 -9.80 5.23 -5.47
CA ARG A 284 -8.86 4.17 -5.80
C ARG A 284 -8.63 4.11 -7.32
N PRO A 285 -7.42 3.79 -7.80
CA PRO A 285 -7.11 3.69 -9.23
C PRO A 285 -8.03 2.74 -10.02
N GLU A 286 -8.48 1.67 -9.41
CA GLU A 286 -9.41 0.69 -9.98
C GLU A 286 -10.87 1.16 -10.03
N HIS A 287 -11.22 2.22 -9.33
CA HIS A 287 -12.57 2.82 -9.34
C HIS A 287 -12.70 3.99 -10.32
N LEU A 288 -11.64 4.31 -11.07
CA LEU A 288 -11.69 5.20 -12.22
C LEU A 288 -11.98 4.37 -13.48
N HIS A 289 -13.27 4.24 -13.82
CA HIS A 289 -13.69 3.45 -14.98
C HIS A 289 -13.63 4.28 -16.25
N LEU A 290 -12.76 3.88 -17.19
CA LEU A 290 -12.63 4.53 -18.49
C LEU A 290 -13.93 4.40 -19.27
N VAL A 291 -14.52 5.55 -19.65
CA VAL A 291 -15.65 5.60 -20.57
C VAL A 291 -15.08 5.62 -21.98
N THR A 292 -15.28 4.52 -22.72
CA THR A 292 -14.91 4.49 -24.13
C THR A 292 -15.83 5.46 -24.88
N ALA A 293 -15.34 6.63 -25.28
CA ALA A 293 -16.08 7.49 -26.20
C ALA A 293 -16.34 6.69 -27.48
N PRO A 294 -17.57 6.74 -28.06
CA PRO A 294 -17.77 6.22 -29.40
C PRO A 294 -16.78 6.93 -30.30
N ALA A 295 -15.99 6.16 -31.06
CA ALA A 295 -14.97 6.67 -31.96
C ALA A 295 -15.53 7.86 -32.74
N ALA A 296 -14.96 9.05 -32.58
CA ALA A 296 -15.34 10.21 -33.36
C ALA A 296 -15.19 9.80 -34.84
N ALA A 297 -16.25 9.91 -35.61
CA ALA A 297 -16.25 9.63 -37.05
C ALA A 297 -15.07 10.44 -37.65
N PRO A 298 -14.28 9.82 -38.52
CA PRO A 298 -13.12 10.52 -39.09
C PRO A 298 -13.61 11.81 -39.74
N ALA A 299 -13.03 12.93 -39.36
CA ALA A 299 -13.30 14.22 -39.96
C ALA A 299 -13.09 14.04 -41.47
N THR A 300 -14.15 14.14 -42.25
CA THR A 300 -14.09 14.15 -43.71
C THR A 300 -13.20 15.30 -44.10
N ALA A 301 -11.99 14.94 -44.62
CA ALA A 301 -11.06 15.88 -45.19
C ALA A 301 -11.82 16.65 -46.29
N ALA A 302 -11.96 17.96 -46.08
CA ALA A 302 -12.44 18.87 -47.12
C ALA A 302 -11.49 18.79 -48.30
N GLY A 303 -11.93 18.10 -49.35
CA GLY A 303 -11.19 17.95 -50.58
C GLY A 303 -11.01 19.32 -51.25
N SER A 304 -9.74 19.70 -51.41
CA SER A 304 -9.36 20.77 -52.33
C SER A 304 -9.65 20.33 -53.76
N GLY A 305 -10.54 21.09 -54.40
CA GLY A 305 -10.88 20.86 -55.80
C GLY A 305 -9.69 21.01 -56.73
N SER A 306 -9.49 20.03 -57.62
CA SER A 306 -8.74 20.22 -58.88
C SER A 306 -9.68 19.96 -60.03
N THR A 307 -9.79 20.97 -60.88
CA THR A 307 -10.47 20.99 -62.16
C THR A 307 -9.82 20.01 -63.13
N GLY A 308 -10.65 19.13 -63.72
CA GLY A 308 -10.29 18.27 -64.85
C GLY A 308 -11.50 17.92 -65.71
N SER A 309 -11.47 18.41 -66.91
CA SER A 309 -12.47 18.40 -67.98
C SER A 309 -12.77 17.02 -68.56
N GLY A 310 -14.03 16.81 -68.91
CA GLY A 310 -14.44 16.15 -70.17
C GLY A 310 -14.84 14.69 -70.12
N SER A 311 -16.07 14.33 -70.28
CA SER A 311 -16.70 13.91 -71.52
C SER A 311 -18.08 13.27 -71.28
N ALA A 312 -18.92 13.42 -72.27
CA ALA A 312 -20.36 13.12 -72.30
C ALA A 312 -20.67 11.62 -72.38
N GLY A 313 -21.80 11.23 -71.82
CA GLY A 313 -22.41 9.90 -72.01
C GLY A 313 -23.84 9.88 -71.51
N SER A 314 -24.71 9.80 -72.48
CA SER A 314 -26.19 9.84 -72.51
C SER A 314 -26.95 8.79 -71.69
N GLY A 315 -28.11 9.17 -71.16
CA GLY A 315 -29.33 8.34 -71.28
C GLY A 315 -29.96 7.76 -70.03
N SER A 316 -31.00 8.19 -69.56
CA SER A 316 -32.42 7.84 -69.72
C SER A 316 -33.23 8.22 -68.50
N ALA A 317 -34.46 8.58 -68.86
CA ALA A 317 -35.51 9.14 -67.98
C ALA A 317 -36.24 8.09 -67.14
N GLY A 318 -36.71 8.54 -65.93
CA GLY A 318 -37.65 7.79 -65.12
C GLY A 318 -38.38 8.74 -64.19
N SER A 319 -39.65 8.95 -64.53
CA SER A 319 -40.66 9.80 -63.92
C SER A 319 -40.95 9.57 -62.43
N GLY A 320 -41.07 10.54 -61.58
CA GLY A 320 -42.28 11.22 -61.16
C GLY A 320 -42.83 10.73 -59.85
N SER A 321 -42.88 11.59 -58.83
CA SER A 321 -44.15 11.91 -58.15
C SER A 321 -43.94 12.97 -57.10
N THR A 322 -44.76 13.97 -57.16
CA THR A 322 -44.93 15.12 -56.31
C THR A 322 -45.72 14.78 -55.05
N GLY A 323 -45.29 15.27 -53.89
CA GLY A 323 -46.07 15.36 -52.65
C GLY A 323 -45.61 16.58 -51.85
N PRO A 324 -46.57 17.36 -51.31
CA PRO A 324 -46.35 18.74 -50.88
C PRO A 324 -45.75 18.87 -49.46
N GLY A 325 -45.02 19.94 -49.30
CA GLY A 325 -44.30 20.32 -48.08
C GLY A 325 -45.15 20.65 -46.89
N SER A 326 -44.59 20.49 -45.72
CA SER A 326 -45.04 21.14 -44.49
C SER A 326 -43.85 21.91 -43.88
N THR A 327 -44.01 23.21 -43.83
CA THR A 327 -43.18 24.17 -43.13
C THR A 327 -43.45 24.05 -41.63
N GLY A 328 -42.47 23.57 -40.86
CA GLY A 328 -42.46 23.63 -39.42
C GLY A 328 -41.43 24.70 -38.94
N PRO A 329 -41.73 25.50 -37.90
CA PRO A 329 -40.89 26.61 -37.54
C PRO A 329 -39.58 26.17 -36.87
N GLY A 330 -38.51 26.83 -37.19
CA GLY A 330 -37.17 26.64 -36.62
C GLY A 330 -37.17 26.79 -35.11
N SER A 331 -36.76 25.78 -34.42
CA SER A 331 -36.38 25.88 -33.00
C SER A 331 -34.94 26.41 -32.94
N THR A 332 -34.81 27.62 -32.52
CA THR A 332 -33.57 28.20 -32.06
C THR A 332 -33.04 27.35 -30.90
N GLY A 333 -31.93 26.63 -31.15
CA GLY A 333 -31.25 25.90 -30.13
C GLY A 333 -30.76 26.86 -29.04
N SER A 334 -31.48 26.91 -27.93
CA SER A 334 -30.96 27.49 -26.69
C SER A 334 -29.79 26.62 -26.24
N GLY A 335 -28.61 27.19 -26.16
CA GLY A 335 -27.44 26.56 -25.58
C GLY A 335 -27.77 26.07 -24.16
N SER A 336 -27.74 24.77 -23.93
CA SER A 336 -27.86 24.21 -22.61
C SER A 336 -26.63 24.62 -21.80
N THR A 337 -26.83 25.62 -20.97
CA THR A 337 -25.93 25.94 -19.85
C THR A 337 -25.83 24.68 -18.96
N GLY A 338 -24.59 24.10 -18.87
CA GLY A 338 -24.14 23.33 -17.73
C GLY A 338 -25.01 22.17 -17.27
N SER A 339 -25.14 21.10 -18.06
CA SER A 339 -25.50 19.81 -17.46
C SER A 339 -24.34 19.41 -16.55
N ASP A 340 -24.61 19.18 -15.25
CA ASP A 340 -23.67 18.63 -14.28
C ASP A 340 -23.07 17.33 -14.85
N ARG A 341 -21.86 17.43 -15.39
CA ARG A 341 -21.14 16.27 -15.91
C ARG A 341 -20.76 15.43 -14.70
N GLN A 342 -21.15 14.17 -14.70
CA GLN A 342 -20.73 13.19 -13.68
C GLN A 342 -19.43 12.47 -14.06
N GLU A 343 -18.80 12.84 -15.18
CA GLU A 343 -17.61 12.21 -15.72
C GLU A 343 -16.42 13.16 -15.62
N LEU A 344 -15.32 12.65 -15.04
CA LEU A 344 -14.04 13.35 -14.99
C LEU A 344 -13.37 13.29 -16.35
N SER A 345 -12.99 14.45 -16.89
CA SER A 345 -12.24 14.54 -18.13
C SER A 345 -10.77 14.83 -17.86
N GLY A 346 -9.90 14.32 -18.74
CA GLY A 346 -8.45 14.55 -18.62
C GLY A 346 -7.66 14.10 -19.82
N GLU A 347 -6.39 14.46 -19.86
CA GLU A 347 -5.42 14.09 -20.87
C GLU A 347 -4.48 13.02 -20.35
N VAL A 348 -4.27 11.95 -21.10
CA VAL A 348 -3.30 10.89 -20.76
C VAL A 348 -1.88 11.43 -20.89
N LEU A 349 -1.13 11.39 -19.79
CA LEU A 349 0.27 11.82 -19.74
C LEU A 349 1.22 10.67 -20.04
N LEU A 350 0.95 9.50 -19.46
CA LEU A 350 1.80 8.32 -19.49
C LEU A 350 0.96 7.07 -19.28
N VAL A 351 1.32 5.98 -19.94
CA VAL A 351 0.77 4.64 -19.69
C VAL A 351 1.92 3.72 -19.32
N GLU A 352 1.85 3.10 -18.15
CA GLU A 352 2.78 2.07 -17.70
C GLU A 352 2.13 0.71 -17.94
N GLU A 353 2.58 -0.01 -18.97
CA GLU A 353 2.07 -1.36 -19.25
C GLU A 353 2.70 -2.39 -18.31
N LEU A 354 1.85 -3.08 -17.54
CA LEU A 354 2.25 -4.12 -16.59
C LEU A 354 1.91 -5.53 -17.10
N GLY A 355 1.56 -5.66 -18.38
CA GLY A 355 1.17 -6.91 -19.05
C GLY A 355 -0.34 -7.10 -19.07
N ALA A 356 -0.95 -7.67 -18.03
CA ALA A 356 -2.40 -7.82 -17.95
C ALA A 356 -3.11 -6.49 -17.67
N ASP A 357 -2.52 -5.66 -16.84
CA ASP A 357 -3.02 -4.35 -16.43
C ASP A 357 -2.11 -3.25 -16.99
N ALA A 358 -2.63 -2.01 -17.03
CA ALA A 358 -1.86 -0.80 -17.24
C ALA A 358 -2.24 0.26 -16.20
N LEU A 359 -1.27 1.11 -15.86
CA LEU A 359 -1.48 2.29 -15.04
C LEU A 359 -1.44 3.52 -15.95
N MET A 360 -2.53 4.22 -16.00
CA MET A 360 -2.70 5.42 -16.82
C MET A 360 -2.61 6.65 -15.93
N HIS A 361 -1.57 7.47 -16.14
CA HIS A 361 -1.39 8.76 -15.50
C HIS A 361 -2.12 9.82 -16.32
N VAL A 362 -3.06 10.49 -15.72
CA VAL A 362 -3.94 11.44 -16.40
C VAL A 362 -3.92 12.79 -15.69
N ARG A 363 -3.73 13.86 -16.45
CA ARG A 363 -3.97 15.22 -16.00
C ARG A 363 -5.44 15.54 -16.15
N LEU A 364 -6.11 15.78 -15.06
CA LEU A 364 -7.51 16.21 -15.09
C LEU A 364 -7.65 17.60 -15.71
N SER A 365 -8.80 17.85 -16.34
CA SER A 365 -9.15 19.17 -16.88
C SER A 365 -9.38 20.18 -15.74
N ASP A 366 -9.46 21.46 -16.07
CA ASP A 366 -9.82 22.55 -15.15
C ASP A 366 -9.02 22.58 -13.82
N ASP A 367 -7.70 22.41 -13.90
CA ASP A 367 -6.77 22.39 -12.76
C ASP A 367 -7.06 21.31 -11.70
N GLY A 368 -7.78 20.26 -12.08
CA GLY A 368 -8.14 19.14 -11.20
C GLY A 368 -6.97 18.26 -10.74
N GLY A 369 -5.72 18.63 -11.06
CA GLY A 369 -4.53 17.87 -10.70
C GLY A 369 -4.29 16.65 -11.59
N SER A 370 -3.58 15.64 -11.05
CA SER A 370 -3.33 14.39 -11.77
C SER A 370 -3.86 13.20 -10.99
N VAL A 371 -4.32 12.18 -11.72
CA VAL A 371 -4.80 10.91 -11.16
C VAL A 371 -4.14 9.74 -11.87
N VAL A 372 -4.10 8.60 -11.19
CA VAL A 372 -3.69 7.32 -11.75
C VAL A 372 -4.92 6.43 -11.82
N ALA A 373 -5.23 5.91 -13.01
CA ALA A 373 -6.28 4.93 -13.23
C ALA A 373 -5.66 3.56 -13.56
N ARG A 374 -6.28 2.47 -13.07
CA ARG A 374 -5.92 1.12 -13.46
C ARG A 374 -6.86 0.68 -14.58
N THR A 375 -6.30 0.23 -15.70
CA THR A 375 -7.05 -0.22 -16.89
C THR A 375 -6.55 -1.59 -17.36
N GLU A 376 -7.30 -2.22 -18.27
CA GLU A 376 -6.82 -3.41 -18.96
C GLU A 376 -5.69 -3.02 -19.94
N GLY A 377 -4.51 -3.65 -19.82
CA GLY A 377 -3.29 -3.24 -20.52
C GLY A 377 -3.39 -3.14 -22.05
N ARG A 378 -4.27 -3.95 -22.68
CA ARG A 378 -4.45 -3.96 -24.14
C ARG A 378 -5.41 -2.91 -24.68
N LYS A 379 -6.06 -2.15 -23.83
CA LYS A 379 -7.11 -1.17 -24.19
C LYS A 379 -6.81 0.23 -23.70
N SER A 380 -5.58 0.47 -23.31
CA SER A 380 -5.18 1.78 -22.80
C SER A 380 -5.06 2.79 -23.94
N PRO A 381 -5.64 3.98 -23.79
CA PRO A 381 -5.43 5.10 -24.71
C PRO A 381 -3.98 5.54 -24.77
N ASP A 382 -3.56 6.09 -25.91
CA ASP A 382 -2.20 6.62 -26.09
C ASP A 382 -1.98 7.93 -25.30
N PRO A 383 -0.74 8.26 -24.92
CA PRO A 383 -0.40 9.57 -24.39
C PRO A 383 -0.85 10.72 -25.30
N GLY A 384 -1.40 11.79 -24.70
CA GLY A 384 -1.98 12.94 -25.38
C GLY A 384 -3.47 12.79 -25.74
N GLN A 385 -4.05 11.60 -25.60
CA GLN A 385 -5.48 11.41 -25.85
C GLN A 385 -6.33 11.95 -24.69
N GLN A 386 -7.50 12.50 -25.05
CA GLN A 386 -8.51 12.90 -24.06
C GLN A 386 -9.31 11.68 -23.63
N VAL A 387 -9.53 11.56 -22.33
CA VAL A 387 -10.25 10.46 -21.70
C VAL A 387 -11.33 10.96 -20.77
N LEU A 388 -12.35 10.14 -20.60
CA LEU A 388 -13.43 10.37 -19.64
C LEU A 388 -13.46 9.20 -18.65
N PHE A 389 -13.62 9.52 -17.36
CA PHE A 389 -13.80 8.53 -16.32
C PHE A 389 -15.13 8.67 -15.64
N ARG A 390 -15.75 7.54 -15.39
CA ARG A 390 -16.89 7.44 -14.47
C ARG A 390 -16.38 6.93 -13.14
N VAL A 391 -16.86 7.54 -12.06
CA VAL A 391 -16.58 7.14 -10.68
C VAL A 391 -17.88 6.69 -10.03
N ASP A 392 -17.85 5.52 -9.38
CA ASP A 392 -18.98 5.07 -8.57
C ASP A 392 -19.01 5.85 -7.25
N PRO A 393 -20.09 6.59 -6.95
CA PRO A 393 -20.22 7.36 -5.73
C PRO A 393 -20.07 6.55 -4.44
N GLU A 394 -20.40 5.25 -4.46
CA GLU A 394 -20.30 4.36 -3.30
C GLU A 394 -18.85 3.98 -2.96
N THR A 395 -17.93 4.15 -3.91
CA THR A 395 -16.50 3.80 -3.77
C THR A 395 -15.62 4.99 -3.40
N ILE A 396 -16.21 6.16 -3.23
CA ILE A 396 -15.51 7.42 -2.93
C ILE A 396 -15.28 7.55 -1.43
N PHE A 397 -14.08 7.96 -1.08
CA PHE A 397 -13.72 8.40 0.26
C PHE A 397 -13.71 9.91 0.34
N ALA A 398 -14.09 10.45 1.48
CA ALA A 398 -14.02 11.89 1.74
C ALA A 398 -13.28 12.16 3.05
N PHE A 399 -12.39 13.14 3.03
CA PHE A 399 -11.58 13.51 4.19
C PHE A 399 -11.63 15.00 4.44
N ASN A 400 -11.53 15.38 5.72
CA ASN A 400 -11.38 16.77 6.12
C ASN A 400 -9.98 17.27 5.68
N PRO A 401 -9.87 18.38 4.92
CA PRO A 401 -8.60 18.87 4.40
C PRO A 401 -7.64 19.34 5.48
N ALA A 402 -8.14 19.86 6.61
CA ALA A 402 -7.31 20.40 7.69
C ALA A 402 -6.79 19.31 8.64
N THR A 403 -7.63 18.35 9.00
CA THR A 403 -7.27 17.29 9.97
C THR A 403 -6.78 16.01 9.32
N GLY A 404 -7.10 15.82 8.04
CA GLY A 404 -6.88 14.57 7.32
C GLY A 404 -7.82 13.43 7.72
N ALA A 405 -8.71 13.63 8.70
CA ALA A 405 -9.63 12.62 9.18
C ALA A 405 -10.68 12.26 8.13
N ARG A 406 -11.07 10.98 8.08
CA ARG A 406 -12.16 10.53 7.21
C ARG A 406 -13.48 11.16 7.69
N LEU A 407 -14.20 11.74 6.75
CA LEU A 407 -15.60 12.14 6.96
C LEU A 407 -16.43 10.87 6.89
N ALA A 408 -16.73 10.31 8.06
CA ALA A 408 -17.45 9.07 8.15
C ALA A 408 -18.91 9.25 7.73
N GLY A 409 -19.35 8.32 6.91
CA GLY A 409 -20.74 8.04 6.70
C GLY A 409 -21.20 6.96 7.65
#